data_5ecdcd18963e771edc4c3fa78aeaf2b3
#
_entry.id   5ecdcd18963e771edc4c3fa78aeaf2b3
#
_cell.length_a   1.000
_cell.length_b   1.000
_cell.length_c   1.000
_cell.angle_alpha   90.00
_cell.angle_beta   90.00
_cell.angle_gamma   90.00
#
_symmetry.space_group_name_H-M   'P 1'
#
loop_
_entity.id
_entity.type
_entity.pdbx_description
1 polymer ?
#
loop_
_entity_poly.entity_id
_entity_poly.type
_entity_poly.pdbx_seq_one_letter_code
_entity_poly.pdbx_strand_id
1 'polypeptide(L)'
;MNPFPDGPDYGGGGPPQGQAGGAGQAASRSVTFDLLKKYDRPGPRYTSYPTAVEFNESYSENEYIAKLAEAASAADEPISLYIHLPFCHERCSFCACFVVITRKPEVASRYLEYVPREIGMLADHLKDRRRIVQYHWGGGTPTYLTVPQMQALHAAVTSRFEIDPGAEVAIEVDPRVTTHEQLDWLCSAGFNRLSMGVQDFTFEVQDAVSRVQSEEMTRELYDYARRAGFESVNIDLIYGLPLQTVATFSKTLDAVIDMRPDRVAVYSFAHVPWIRGNQKRINPEELPARDVKFELFGSAVDRFLAAGYSQIGMDHFALPNDELAIAAANKTLHRNFMGYTTKPATDMFGVGVSAIGDVRGSFAQNVKKLSSYYATLDSGKFPIERGYLLDADDVIRRHVITQLMCNFHLDRREIERRFHIRFDEYFAVELAELAGPESPVAHGFLEIGPDALRVPGRGRLFIRNICMTFDRYLRNKVFDKPVFSRTI
;
A
#
# COMPACT_ATOMS: atom_id res chain seq x y z
N MET A 1 21.26 20.93 14.89
CA MET A 1 20.04 20.64 15.65
C MET A 1 19.26 19.64 14.82
N ASN A 2 19.09 18.45 15.33
CA ASN A 2 18.40 17.36 14.62
C ASN A 2 16.88 17.68 14.53
N PRO A 3 16.23 17.73 13.37
CA PRO A 3 14.81 18.05 13.24
C PRO A 3 13.87 16.88 13.59
N PHE A 4 14.40 15.74 14.04
CA PHE A 4 13.61 14.57 14.39
C PHE A 4 13.53 14.41 15.91
N PRO A 5 12.34 14.48 16.53
CA PRO A 5 12.15 14.12 17.93
C PRO A 5 12.20 12.58 18.09
N ASP A 6 12.65 12.13 19.26
CA ASP A 6 12.74 10.73 19.67
C ASP A 6 11.44 9.96 19.49
N GLY A 7 11.53 8.66 19.20
CA GLY A 7 10.39 7.77 18.95
C GLY A 7 9.45 7.68 20.15
N PRO A 8 8.21 7.17 19.95
CA PRO A 8 7.18 7.19 20.99
C PRO A 8 7.49 6.21 22.12
N ASP A 9 7.42 6.73 23.36
CA ASP A 9 7.49 5.97 24.61
C ASP A 9 6.17 5.23 24.85
N TYR A 10 6.20 3.89 24.90
CA TYR A 10 5.04 3.03 25.12
C TYR A 10 4.88 2.75 26.62
N GLY A 11 4.27 3.69 27.33
CA GLY A 11 3.79 3.48 28.71
C GLY A 11 2.51 2.65 28.75
N GLY A 12 2.54 1.47 29.39
CA GLY A 12 1.42 0.56 29.52
C GLY A 12 0.27 1.11 30.40
N GLY A 13 -0.91 1.22 29.82
CA GLY A 13 -2.16 1.48 30.51
C GLY A 13 -3.23 0.47 30.07
N GLY A 14 -3.78 -0.31 31.00
CA GLY A 14 -4.79 -1.32 30.74
C GLY A 14 -6.11 -0.76 30.18
N PRO A 15 -6.97 -1.62 29.58
CA PRO A 15 -8.10 -1.18 28.78
C PRO A 15 -9.31 -0.71 29.62
N PRO A 16 -9.98 0.38 29.22
CA PRO A 16 -11.32 0.66 29.69
C PRO A 16 -12.37 -0.13 28.89
N GLN A 17 -13.25 -0.81 29.57
CA GLN A 17 -14.46 -1.40 29.00
C GLN A 17 -15.41 -0.27 28.59
N GLY A 18 -15.74 -0.18 27.29
CA GLY A 18 -16.63 0.84 26.73
C GLY A 18 -17.45 0.31 25.56
N GLN A 19 -18.74 0.28 25.75
CA GLN A 19 -19.88 -0.11 24.92
C GLN A 19 -19.72 0.07 23.42
N ALA A 20 -19.99 -1.00 22.65
CA ALA A 20 -20.19 -0.99 21.22
C ALA A 20 -21.51 -0.27 20.87
N GLY A 21 -21.41 0.98 20.40
CA GLY A 21 -22.52 1.76 19.88
C GLY A 21 -22.63 1.60 18.37
N GLY A 22 -23.71 0.99 17.89
CA GLY A 22 -24.03 0.84 16.47
C GLY A 22 -24.33 2.18 15.81
N ALA A 23 -23.41 2.64 14.96
CA ALA A 23 -23.56 3.86 14.14
C ALA A 23 -23.04 3.66 12.69
N GLY A 24 -23.00 2.41 12.17
CA GLY A 24 -22.39 2.08 10.88
C GLY A 24 -23.34 1.98 9.66
N GLN A 25 -24.65 2.05 9.80
CA GLN A 25 -25.57 1.57 8.75
C GLN A 25 -26.20 2.62 7.82
N ALA A 26 -25.91 3.92 7.95
CA ALA A 26 -26.60 4.95 7.16
C ALA A 26 -25.73 5.74 6.15
N ALA A 27 -24.47 5.39 5.99
CA ALA A 27 -23.49 6.33 5.39
C ALA A 27 -23.46 6.37 3.86
N SER A 28 -23.85 5.32 3.12
CA SER A 28 -23.69 5.28 1.65
C SER A 28 -24.86 5.88 0.86
N ARG A 29 -26.07 5.87 1.41
CA ARG A 29 -27.28 6.26 0.68
C ARG A 29 -27.55 7.78 0.55
N SER A 30 -26.73 8.64 1.13
CA SER A 30 -26.93 10.10 1.13
C SER A 30 -25.97 10.90 0.24
N VAL A 31 -25.03 10.26 -0.44
CA VAL A 31 -24.11 10.94 -1.36
C VAL A 31 -24.77 11.02 -2.73
N THR A 32 -25.08 12.25 -3.20
CA THR A 32 -25.69 12.45 -4.51
C THR A 32 -24.69 12.26 -5.64
N PHE A 33 -25.18 11.87 -6.82
CA PHE A 33 -24.35 11.73 -8.03
C PHE A 33 -23.60 13.02 -8.39
N ASP A 34 -24.20 14.18 -8.15
CA ASP A 34 -23.58 15.49 -8.41
C ASP A 34 -22.36 15.72 -7.50
N LEU A 35 -22.43 15.33 -6.23
CA LEU A 35 -21.29 15.39 -5.31
C LEU A 35 -20.16 14.44 -5.75
N LEU A 36 -20.50 13.24 -6.20
CA LEU A 36 -19.52 12.31 -6.75
C LEU A 36 -18.80 12.90 -7.96
N LYS A 37 -19.57 13.43 -8.91
CA LYS A 37 -19.02 14.06 -10.11
C LYS A 37 -18.09 15.23 -9.77
N LYS A 38 -18.43 16.01 -8.75
CA LYS A 38 -17.63 17.14 -8.27
C LYS A 38 -16.29 16.71 -7.69
N TYR A 39 -16.27 15.64 -6.88
CA TYR A 39 -15.06 15.16 -6.21
C TYR A 39 -14.26 14.17 -7.05
N ASP A 40 -14.83 13.57 -8.11
CA ASP A 40 -14.13 12.65 -8.99
C ASP A 40 -13.15 13.38 -9.90
N ARG A 41 -11.94 13.61 -9.41
CA ARG A 41 -10.83 14.26 -10.11
C ARG A 41 -9.54 13.43 -10.01
N PRO A 42 -8.57 13.60 -10.93
CA PRO A 42 -7.26 12.94 -10.78
C PRO A 42 -6.60 13.34 -9.47
N GLY A 43 -6.08 12.34 -8.73
CA GLY A 43 -5.42 12.60 -7.46
C GLY A 43 -4.61 11.41 -6.94
N PRO A 44 -3.60 11.67 -6.10
CA PRO A 44 -2.72 10.64 -5.54
C PRO A 44 -3.45 9.64 -4.64
N ARG A 45 -2.91 8.43 -4.52
CA ARG A 45 -3.34 7.45 -3.51
C ARG A 45 -2.61 7.60 -2.17
N TYR A 46 -1.63 8.51 -2.10
CA TYR A 46 -0.82 8.79 -0.91
C TYR A 46 -0.24 7.54 -0.24
N THR A 47 0.37 6.65 -1.03
CA THR A 47 1.27 5.61 -0.52
C THR A 47 2.57 6.21 0.02
N SER A 48 2.86 7.43 -0.37
CA SER A 48 3.92 8.31 0.13
C SER A 48 3.50 9.77 0.00
N TYR A 49 4.14 10.64 0.77
CA TYR A 49 4.11 12.08 0.55
C TYR A 49 5.53 12.63 0.81
N PRO A 50 6.14 13.36 -0.11
CA PRO A 50 5.69 13.58 -1.50
C PRO A 50 5.49 12.30 -2.27
N THR A 51 4.65 12.36 -3.33
CA THR A 51 4.38 11.18 -4.17
C THR A 51 5.57 10.85 -5.06
N ALA A 52 5.65 9.61 -5.56
CA ALA A 52 6.73 9.18 -6.45
C ALA A 52 6.83 9.96 -7.78
N VAL A 53 5.84 10.81 -8.11
CA VAL A 53 5.89 11.76 -9.23
C VAL A 53 6.92 12.87 -8.98
N GLU A 54 7.20 13.18 -7.72
CA GLU A 54 8.16 14.20 -7.31
C GLU A 54 9.60 13.68 -7.28
N PHE A 55 9.82 12.36 -7.33
CA PHE A 55 11.15 11.78 -7.31
C PHE A 55 11.95 12.21 -8.53
N ASN A 56 13.18 12.61 -8.33
CA ASN A 56 14.04 13.15 -9.37
C ASN A 56 15.46 12.56 -9.27
N GLU A 57 16.23 12.72 -10.35
CA GLU A 57 17.57 12.16 -10.50
C GLU A 57 18.66 12.96 -9.75
N SER A 58 18.33 14.12 -9.16
CA SER A 58 19.27 14.84 -8.28
C SER A 58 19.53 14.11 -6.98
N TYR A 59 18.63 13.20 -6.58
CA TYR A 59 18.85 12.24 -5.49
C TYR A 59 19.58 11.03 -6.04
N SER A 60 20.83 10.90 -5.68
CA SER A 60 21.76 9.88 -6.17
C SER A 60 22.14 8.85 -5.09
N GLU A 61 23.05 7.95 -5.44
CA GLU A 61 23.65 7.00 -4.50
C GLU A 61 24.34 7.71 -3.31
N ASN A 62 24.97 8.87 -3.52
CA ASN A 62 25.67 9.58 -2.45
C ASN A 62 24.70 10.06 -1.35
N GLU A 63 23.54 10.62 -1.74
CA GLU A 63 22.48 11.00 -0.80
C GLU A 63 21.96 9.78 -0.07
N TYR A 64 21.77 8.65 -0.79
CA TYR A 64 21.31 7.40 -0.19
C TYR A 64 22.30 6.86 0.85
N ILE A 65 23.60 6.82 0.54
CA ILE A 65 24.66 6.39 1.47
C ILE A 65 24.71 7.31 2.72
N ALA A 66 24.54 8.62 2.55
CA ALA A 66 24.46 9.54 3.67
C ALA A 66 23.26 9.19 4.59
N LYS A 67 22.10 8.87 4.00
CA LYS A 67 20.92 8.44 4.76
C LYS A 67 21.08 7.07 5.41
N LEU A 68 21.80 6.13 4.78
CA LEU A 68 22.17 4.85 5.41
C LEU A 68 23.08 5.07 6.62
N ALA A 69 24.03 6.01 6.56
CA ALA A 69 24.89 6.35 7.70
C ALA A 69 24.08 6.96 8.88
N GLU A 70 23.10 7.84 8.58
CA GLU A 70 22.14 8.33 9.59
C GLU A 70 21.31 7.17 10.18
N ALA A 71 20.83 6.26 9.33
CA ALA A 71 20.06 5.11 9.77
C ALA A 71 20.87 4.15 10.66
N ALA A 72 22.14 3.92 10.33
CA ALA A 72 23.05 3.08 11.10
C ALA A 72 23.31 3.59 12.52
N SER A 73 23.17 4.91 12.77
CA SER A 73 23.35 5.48 14.11
C SER A 73 22.25 5.10 15.11
N ALA A 74 21.13 4.55 14.63
CA ALA A 74 19.98 4.15 15.44
C ALA A 74 19.89 2.61 15.50
N ALA A 75 20.92 1.96 16.04
CA ALA A 75 21.07 0.50 16.04
C ALA A 75 19.88 -0.25 16.70
N ASP A 76 19.27 0.34 17.73
CA ASP A 76 18.15 -0.27 18.46
C ASP A 76 16.80 -0.13 17.73
N GLU A 77 16.69 0.79 16.76
CA GLU A 77 15.44 0.97 16.00
C GLU A 77 15.26 -0.18 14.99
N PRO A 78 14.04 -0.77 14.91
CA PRO A 78 13.77 -1.81 13.93
C PRO A 78 13.68 -1.24 12.51
N ILE A 79 13.74 -2.13 11.52
CA ILE A 79 13.59 -1.81 10.11
C ILE A 79 12.43 -2.57 9.48
N SER A 80 11.92 -2.02 8.37
CA SER A 80 11.11 -2.75 7.40
C SER A 80 11.96 -3.09 6.17
N LEU A 81 11.81 -4.29 5.62
CA LEU A 81 12.50 -4.75 4.42
C LEU A 81 11.51 -5.21 3.36
N TYR A 82 11.55 -4.59 2.21
CA TYR A 82 10.80 -4.99 1.01
C TYR A 82 11.73 -5.59 -0.04
N ILE A 83 11.39 -6.76 -0.57
CA ILE A 83 12.10 -7.37 -1.70
C ILE A 83 11.19 -7.41 -2.91
N HIS A 84 11.61 -6.74 -3.98
CA HIS A 84 10.89 -6.73 -5.25
C HIS A 84 11.29 -7.92 -6.12
N LEU A 85 10.34 -8.82 -6.38
CA LEU A 85 10.49 -9.99 -7.26
C LEU A 85 9.65 -9.76 -8.53
N PRO A 86 10.27 -9.28 -9.63
CA PRO A 86 9.51 -8.70 -10.75
C PRO A 86 8.89 -9.72 -11.69
N PHE A 87 9.06 -11.02 -11.49
CA PHE A 87 8.75 -12.04 -12.49
C PHE A 87 7.28 -12.42 -12.51
N CYS A 88 6.72 -12.54 -13.73
CA CYS A 88 5.44 -13.17 -14.02
C CYS A 88 5.56 -14.00 -15.30
N HIS A 89 4.79 -15.07 -15.40
CA HIS A 89 4.69 -15.88 -16.63
C HIS A 89 3.93 -15.16 -17.75
N GLU A 90 2.93 -14.36 -17.37
CA GLU A 90 2.04 -13.62 -18.27
C GLU A 90 1.70 -12.26 -17.68
N ARG A 91 1.36 -11.31 -18.55
CA ARG A 91 1.01 -9.96 -18.13
C ARG A 91 -0.48 -9.74 -18.19
N CYS A 92 -1.11 -9.55 -17.03
CA CYS A 92 -2.49 -9.11 -16.94
C CYS A 92 -2.65 -7.71 -17.56
N SER A 93 -3.75 -7.48 -18.31
CA SER A 93 -3.95 -6.21 -19.03
C SER A 93 -4.16 -5.02 -18.09
N PHE A 94 -4.71 -5.24 -16.89
CA PHE A 94 -4.90 -4.19 -15.88
C PHE A 94 -3.64 -3.79 -15.11
N CYS A 95 -2.62 -4.66 -15.07
CA CYS A 95 -1.50 -4.56 -14.12
C CYS A 95 -0.68 -3.27 -14.31
N ALA A 96 -0.49 -2.55 -13.21
CA ALA A 96 0.33 -1.34 -13.14
C ALA A 96 1.70 -1.56 -12.48
N CYS A 97 2.00 -2.77 -11.99
CA CYS A 97 3.27 -3.10 -11.36
C CYS A 97 4.43 -3.08 -12.36
N PHE A 98 5.64 -2.90 -11.82
CA PHE A 98 6.84 -3.15 -12.60
C PHE A 98 7.08 -4.66 -12.65
N VAL A 99 6.96 -5.26 -13.84
CA VAL A 99 7.10 -6.71 -14.02
C VAL A 99 7.98 -7.05 -15.21
N VAL A 100 8.67 -8.17 -15.10
CA VAL A 100 9.45 -8.83 -16.15
C VAL A 100 8.73 -10.09 -16.56
N ILE A 101 8.15 -10.07 -17.77
CA ILE A 101 7.44 -11.25 -18.29
C ILE A 101 8.45 -12.19 -18.89
N THR A 102 8.55 -13.39 -18.35
CA THR A 102 9.45 -14.43 -18.83
C THR A 102 8.95 -15.81 -18.44
N ARG A 103 9.27 -16.80 -19.30
CA ARG A 103 9.13 -18.24 -19.01
C ARG A 103 10.49 -18.93 -18.91
N LYS A 104 11.58 -18.14 -18.93
CA LYS A 104 12.97 -18.61 -18.89
C LYS A 104 13.49 -18.57 -17.45
N PRO A 105 13.64 -19.73 -16.77
CA PRO A 105 14.07 -19.78 -15.37
C PRO A 105 15.43 -19.11 -15.13
N GLU A 106 16.33 -19.14 -16.14
CA GLU A 106 17.67 -18.55 -16.04
C GLU A 106 17.64 -17.02 -15.83
N VAL A 107 16.56 -16.33 -16.25
CA VAL A 107 16.41 -14.89 -16.00
C VAL A 107 16.21 -14.60 -14.52
N ALA A 108 15.37 -15.39 -13.86
CA ALA A 108 15.18 -15.29 -12.41
C ALA A 108 16.42 -15.77 -11.64
N SER A 109 17.04 -16.86 -12.07
CA SER A 109 18.28 -17.36 -11.44
C SER A 109 19.38 -16.30 -11.47
N ARG A 110 19.59 -15.62 -12.61
CA ARG A 110 20.54 -14.53 -12.70
C ARG A 110 20.19 -13.37 -11.78
N TYR A 111 18.91 -12.99 -11.66
CA TYR A 111 18.48 -11.93 -10.75
C TYR A 111 18.81 -12.26 -9.29
N LEU A 112 18.62 -13.52 -8.91
CA LEU A 112 18.93 -14.02 -7.57
C LEU A 112 20.43 -14.12 -7.26
N GLU A 113 21.32 -13.93 -8.24
CA GLU A 113 22.75 -13.72 -7.98
C GLU A 113 23.05 -12.29 -7.50
N TYR A 114 22.19 -11.32 -7.86
CA TYR A 114 22.40 -9.89 -7.59
C TYR A 114 21.65 -9.38 -6.37
N VAL A 115 20.41 -9.82 -6.14
CA VAL A 115 19.63 -9.40 -4.96
C VAL A 115 20.38 -9.65 -3.64
N PRO A 116 21.02 -10.83 -3.40
CA PRO A 116 21.84 -11.04 -2.21
C PRO A 116 23.03 -10.08 -2.08
N ARG A 117 23.59 -9.60 -3.19
CA ARG A 117 24.68 -8.61 -3.16
C ARG A 117 24.16 -7.26 -2.63
N GLU A 118 23.01 -6.80 -3.13
CA GLU A 118 22.38 -5.58 -2.62
C GLU A 118 22.02 -5.70 -1.14
N ILE A 119 21.46 -6.85 -0.72
CA ILE A 119 21.19 -7.16 0.69
C ILE A 119 22.48 -7.09 1.53
N GLY A 120 23.58 -7.66 1.04
CA GLY A 120 24.88 -7.59 1.70
C GLY A 120 25.39 -6.16 1.85
N MET A 121 25.36 -5.37 0.77
CA MET A 121 25.75 -3.96 0.79
C MET A 121 24.90 -3.15 1.78
N LEU A 122 23.58 -3.36 1.77
CA LEU A 122 22.68 -2.72 2.72
C LEU A 122 23.05 -3.08 4.16
N ALA A 123 23.24 -4.35 4.43
CA ALA A 123 23.63 -4.82 5.76
C ALA A 123 24.97 -4.21 6.20
N ASP A 124 25.98 -4.16 5.35
CA ASP A 124 27.30 -3.59 5.68
C ASP A 124 27.20 -2.10 6.04
N HIS A 125 26.32 -1.33 5.38
CA HIS A 125 26.07 0.08 5.70
C HIS A 125 25.25 0.28 6.98
N LEU A 126 24.30 -0.61 7.28
CA LEU A 126 23.46 -0.53 8.48
C LEU A 126 24.18 -1.01 9.76
N LYS A 127 25.34 -1.63 9.63
CA LYS A 127 26.19 -2.12 10.75
C LYS A 127 25.41 -3.01 11.72
N ASP A 128 25.18 -2.54 12.96
CA ASP A 128 24.51 -3.29 14.03
C ASP A 128 22.99 -3.20 13.98
N ARG A 129 22.44 -2.35 13.11
CA ARG A 129 20.98 -2.22 12.96
C ARG A 129 20.42 -3.36 12.10
N ARG A 130 20.01 -4.46 12.74
CA ARG A 130 19.71 -5.74 12.10
C ARG A 130 18.28 -6.24 12.28
N ARG A 131 17.51 -5.68 13.22
CA ARG A 131 16.21 -6.21 13.61
C ARG A 131 15.11 -5.78 12.65
N ILE A 132 14.47 -6.77 11.98
CA ILE A 132 13.36 -6.59 11.04
C ILE A 132 12.05 -6.85 11.77
N VAL A 133 11.11 -5.89 11.74
CA VAL A 133 9.73 -6.05 12.26
C VAL A 133 8.68 -6.15 11.16
N GLN A 134 9.05 -5.83 9.92
CA GLN A 134 8.21 -6.01 8.74
C GLN A 134 9.07 -6.49 7.57
N TYR A 135 8.72 -7.65 7.02
CA TYR A 135 9.42 -8.28 5.91
C TYR A 135 8.43 -8.67 4.82
N HIS A 136 8.60 -8.17 3.61
CA HIS A 136 7.63 -8.34 2.54
C HIS A 136 8.28 -8.72 1.22
N TRP A 137 7.75 -9.77 0.57
CA TRP A 137 8.06 -10.15 -0.81
C TRP A 137 6.88 -9.79 -1.71
N GLY A 138 7.13 -8.93 -2.70
CA GLY A 138 6.09 -8.47 -3.61
C GLY A 138 6.62 -8.13 -5.00
N GLY A 139 5.76 -7.53 -5.83
CA GLY A 139 6.13 -6.96 -7.12
C GLY A 139 5.45 -7.56 -8.34
N GLY A 140 5.98 -8.63 -8.90
CA GLY A 140 5.36 -9.42 -9.96
C GLY A 140 4.53 -10.55 -9.33
N THR A 141 5.15 -11.72 -9.25
CA THR A 141 4.62 -12.91 -8.57
C THR A 141 5.77 -13.58 -7.84
N PRO A 142 5.95 -13.36 -6.54
CA PRO A 142 7.05 -13.98 -5.78
C PRO A 142 7.09 -15.51 -5.88
N THR A 143 5.93 -16.16 -5.97
CA THR A 143 5.79 -17.61 -6.18
C THR A 143 6.14 -18.08 -7.61
N TYR A 144 6.64 -17.18 -8.47
CA TYR A 144 7.39 -17.55 -9.68
C TYR A 144 8.67 -18.32 -9.35
N LEU A 145 9.27 -18.07 -8.18
CA LEU A 145 10.48 -18.73 -7.71
C LEU A 145 10.19 -20.15 -7.25
N THR A 146 11.11 -21.06 -7.55
CA THR A 146 11.08 -22.42 -6.96
C THR A 146 11.41 -22.40 -5.47
N VAL A 147 11.02 -23.42 -4.72
CA VAL A 147 11.33 -23.52 -3.28
C VAL A 147 12.84 -23.39 -2.99
N PRO A 148 13.77 -24.06 -3.73
CA PRO A 148 15.20 -23.83 -3.52
C PRO A 148 15.65 -22.38 -3.74
N GLN A 149 15.06 -21.67 -4.72
CA GLN A 149 15.36 -20.25 -4.97
C GLN A 149 14.83 -19.36 -3.83
N MET A 150 13.64 -19.65 -3.32
CA MET A 150 13.08 -18.96 -2.14
C MET A 150 13.95 -19.18 -0.92
N GLN A 151 14.42 -20.43 -0.68
CA GLN A 151 15.32 -20.79 0.41
C GLN A 151 16.63 -19.99 0.34
N ALA A 152 17.24 -19.93 -0.84
CA ALA A 152 18.48 -19.17 -1.05
C ALA A 152 18.31 -17.68 -0.80
N LEU A 153 17.22 -17.09 -1.27
CA LEU A 153 16.91 -15.67 -1.05
C LEU A 153 16.64 -15.37 0.43
N HIS A 154 15.85 -16.20 1.10
CA HIS A 154 15.56 -16.05 2.53
C HIS A 154 16.82 -16.20 3.37
N ALA A 155 17.68 -17.18 3.07
CA ALA A 155 18.96 -17.38 3.73
C ALA A 155 19.90 -16.17 3.55
N ALA A 156 19.89 -15.52 2.38
CA ALA A 156 20.65 -14.28 2.16
C ALA A 156 20.21 -13.13 3.09
N VAL A 157 18.93 -13.06 3.41
CA VAL A 157 18.40 -12.09 4.40
C VAL A 157 18.77 -12.51 5.81
N THR A 158 18.43 -13.73 6.22
CA THR A 158 18.56 -14.19 7.61
C THR A 158 20.00 -14.42 8.04
N SER A 159 20.95 -14.52 7.11
CA SER A 159 22.38 -14.50 7.41
C SER A 159 22.91 -13.10 7.77
N ARG A 160 22.18 -12.04 7.51
CA ARG A 160 22.59 -10.65 7.71
C ARG A 160 21.68 -9.88 8.67
N PHE A 161 20.42 -10.26 8.75
CA PHE A 161 19.38 -9.59 9.54
C PHE A 161 18.68 -10.60 10.45
N GLU A 162 18.11 -10.11 11.52
CA GLU A 162 17.30 -10.87 12.47
C GLU A 162 15.82 -10.50 12.27
N ILE A 163 14.99 -11.48 11.96
CA ILE A 163 13.54 -11.29 11.88
C ILE A 163 12.99 -11.38 13.30
N ASP A 164 12.37 -10.30 13.79
CA ASP A 164 11.74 -10.26 15.12
C ASP A 164 10.65 -11.35 15.21
N PRO A 165 10.55 -12.10 16.31
CA PRO A 165 9.52 -13.14 16.46
C PRO A 165 8.09 -12.65 16.30
N GLY A 166 7.83 -11.35 16.55
CA GLY A 166 6.54 -10.71 16.33
C GLY A 166 6.44 -9.94 15.01
N ALA A 167 7.36 -10.18 14.07
CA ALA A 167 7.36 -9.47 12.79
C ALA A 167 6.15 -9.82 11.92
N GLU A 168 5.72 -8.84 11.14
CA GLU A 168 4.84 -9.05 9.99
C GLU A 168 5.69 -9.55 8.81
N VAL A 169 5.53 -10.83 8.43
CA VAL A 169 6.27 -11.47 7.35
C VAL A 169 5.30 -11.87 6.26
N ALA A 170 5.28 -11.11 5.16
CA ALA A 170 4.23 -11.14 4.15
C ALA A 170 4.75 -11.51 2.76
N ILE A 171 3.89 -12.16 1.97
CA ILE A 171 4.14 -12.48 0.58
C ILE A 171 2.89 -12.25 -0.28
N GLU A 172 3.09 -11.71 -1.50
CA GLU A 172 2.08 -11.65 -2.55
C GLU A 172 2.10 -12.93 -3.38
N VAL A 173 0.92 -13.51 -3.67
CA VAL A 173 0.81 -14.74 -4.45
C VAL A 173 -0.22 -14.63 -5.58
N ASP A 174 0.01 -15.39 -6.64
CA ASP A 174 -0.96 -15.61 -7.72
C ASP A 174 -1.45 -17.06 -7.63
N PRO A 175 -2.75 -17.31 -7.36
CA PRO A 175 -3.30 -18.66 -7.20
C PRO A 175 -3.03 -19.59 -8.38
N ARG A 176 -2.88 -19.04 -9.58
CA ARG A 176 -2.67 -19.83 -10.81
C ARG A 176 -1.31 -20.53 -10.87
N VAL A 177 -0.34 -20.08 -10.09
CA VAL A 177 1.06 -20.58 -10.16
C VAL A 177 1.66 -20.94 -8.80
N THR A 178 0.94 -20.70 -7.72
CA THR A 178 1.40 -21.00 -6.36
C THR A 178 1.12 -22.47 -6.03
N THR A 179 2.10 -23.19 -5.51
CA THR A 179 1.99 -24.60 -5.13
C THR A 179 1.86 -24.78 -3.62
N HIS A 180 1.31 -25.93 -3.19
CA HIS A 180 1.25 -26.30 -1.77
C HIS A 180 2.64 -26.39 -1.14
N GLU A 181 3.64 -26.97 -1.85
CA GLU A 181 5.01 -27.06 -1.40
C GLU A 181 5.60 -25.68 -1.09
N GLN A 182 5.29 -24.67 -1.92
CA GLN A 182 5.72 -23.30 -1.65
C GLN A 182 5.08 -22.74 -0.38
N LEU A 183 3.76 -22.97 -0.17
CA LEU A 183 3.06 -22.49 1.04
C LEU A 183 3.58 -23.17 2.30
N ASP A 184 3.85 -24.48 2.26
CA ASP A 184 4.43 -25.23 3.38
C ASP A 184 5.80 -24.69 3.77
N TRP A 185 6.65 -24.46 2.76
CA TRP A 185 7.96 -23.89 3.01
C TRP A 185 7.87 -22.46 3.56
N LEU A 186 7.06 -21.60 2.96
CA LEU A 186 6.87 -20.21 3.40
C LEU A 186 6.45 -20.17 4.87
N CYS A 187 5.45 -20.97 5.25
CA CYS A 187 5.00 -21.05 6.63
C CYS A 187 6.12 -21.52 7.58
N SER A 188 6.88 -22.56 7.17
CA SER A 188 8.03 -23.05 7.94
C SER A 188 9.17 -22.03 8.06
N ALA A 189 9.30 -21.12 7.10
CA ALA A 189 10.26 -20.03 7.08
C ALA A 189 9.79 -18.77 7.85
N GLY A 190 8.61 -18.82 8.47
CA GLY A 190 8.05 -17.74 9.30
C GLY A 190 7.20 -16.73 8.56
N PHE A 191 6.81 -16.97 7.30
CA PHE A 191 5.81 -16.15 6.63
C PHE A 191 4.44 -16.37 7.26
N ASN A 192 3.85 -15.30 7.79
CA ASN A 192 2.59 -15.35 8.54
C ASN A 192 1.46 -14.54 7.89
N ARG A 193 1.74 -13.81 6.81
CA ARG A 193 0.77 -13.03 6.04
C ARG A 193 0.85 -13.41 4.56
N LEU A 194 -0.32 -13.61 3.94
CA LEU A 194 -0.42 -13.95 2.52
C LEU A 194 -1.41 -13.00 1.84
N SER A 195 -1.02 -12.37 0.73
CA SER A 195 -1.93 -11.59 -0.12
C SER A 195 -2.17 -12.31 -1.44
N MET A 196 -3.44 -12.62 -1.72
CA MET A 196 -3.86 -13.41 -2.86
C MET A 196 -4.58 -12.53 -3.89
N GLY A 197 -3.98 -12.38 -5.09
CA GLY A 197 -4.60 -11.63 -6.18
C GLY A 197 -5.74 -12.42 -6.83
N VAL A 198 -6.98 -12.02 -6.58
CA VAL A 198 -8.19 -12.61 -7.18
C VAL A 198 -8.79 -11.73 -8.26
N GLN A 199 -8.97 -10.46 -7.96
CA GLN A 199 -9.49 -9.38 -8.80
C GLN A 199 -11.00 -9.49 -9.07
N ASP A 200 -11.50 -10.55 -9.72
CA ASP A 200 -12.89 -10.86 -10.02
C ASP A 200 -13.01 -12.35 -10.36
N PHE A 201 -14.18 -12.97 -10.10
CA PHE A 201 -14.45 -14.37 -10.46
C PHE A 201 -15.29 -14.52 -11.73
N THR A 202 -15.81 -13.43 -12.31
CA THR A 202 -16.59 -13.49 -13.55
C THR A 202 -15.69 -13.79 -14.74
N PHE A 203 -15.94 -14.88 -15.45
CA PHE A 203 -15.09 -15.34 -16.55
C PHE A 203 -14.88 -14.28 -17.64
N GLU A 204 -15.96 -13.60 -18.08
CA GLU A 204 -15.88 -12.56 -19.11
C GLU A 204 -15.00 -11.38 -18.70
N VAL A 205 -15.05 -11.00 -17.41
CA VAL A 205 -14.18 -9.96 -16.84
C VAL A 205 -12.73 -10.43 -16.80
N GLN A 206 -12.49 -11.66 -16.36
CA GLN A 206 -11.15 -12.26 -16.30
C GLN A 206 -10.51 -12.40 -17.68
N ASP A 207 -11.28 -12.83 -18.69
CA ASP A 207 -10.80 -12.97 -20.07
C ASP A 207 -10.45 -11.61 -20.67
N ALA A 208 -11.29 -10.59 -20.49
CA ALA A 208 -11.06 -9.23 -20.95
C ALA A 208 -9.76 -8.61 -20.38
N VAL A 209 -9.32 -9.06 -19.21
CA VAL A 209 -8.07 -8.58 -18.58
C VAL A 209 -6.92 -9.60 -18.64
N SER A 210 -7.07 -10.70 -19.39
CA SER A 210 -6.07 -11.77 -19.55
C SER A 210 -5.62 -12.36 -18.19
N ARG A 211 -6.61 -12.67 -17.31
CA ARG A 211 -6.36 -13.29 -16.01
C ARG A 211 -7.48 -14.27 -15.66
N VAL A 212 -7.53 -15.39 -16.37
CA VAL A 212 -8.51 -16.45 -16.08
C VAL A 212 -8.06 -17.26 -14.87
N GLN A 213 -8.93 -17.34 -13.86
CA GLN A 213 -8.68 -17.98 -12.56
C GLN A 213 -10.01 -18.45 -11.97
N SER A 214 -10.21 -19.75 -11.79
CA SER A 214 -11.48 -20.24 -11.24
C SER A 214 -11.62 -19.97 -9.74
N GLU A 215 -12.87 -19.89 -9.27
CA GLU A 215 -13.18 -19.79 -7.86
C GLU A 215 -12.67 -21.02 -7.10
N GLU A 216 -12.85 -22.22 -7.66
CA GLU A 216 -12.45 -23.49 -7.04
C GLU A 216 -10.94 -23.53 -6.78
N MET A 217 -10.14 -23.17 -7.79
CA MET A 217 -8.67 -23.07 -7.63
C MET A 217 -8.28 -22.10 -6.53
N THR A 218 -8.93 -20.95 -6.48
CA THR A 218 -8.65 -19.91 -5.49
C THR A 218 -9.03 -20.37 -4.09
N ARG A 219 -10.21 -20.98 -3.95
CA ARG A 219 -10.71 -21.51 -2.68
C ARG A 219 -9.83 -22.64 -2.17
N GLU A 220 -9.43 -23.54 -3.05
CA GLU A 220 -8.53 -24.65 -2.69
C GLU A 220 -7.19 -24.14 -2.13
N LEU A 221 -6.58 -23.16 -2.81
CA LEU A 221 -5.33 -22.56 -2.34
C LEU A 221 -5.52 -21.76 -1.04
N TYR A 222 -6.64 -21.04 -0.91
CA TYR A 222 -6.99 -20.32 0.32
C TYR A 222 -7.13 -21.27 1.51
N ASP A 223 -7.91 -22.35 1.35
CA ASP A 223 -8.12 -23.35 2.39
C ASP A 223 -6.81 -24.07 2.75
N TYR A 224 -5.93 -24.30 1.77
CA TYR A 224 -4.61 -24.84 2.02
C TYR A 224 -3.74 -23.89 2.83
N ALA A 225 -3.68 -22.61 2.46
CA ALA A 225 -2.93 -21.60 3.20
C ALA A 225 -3.38 -21.51 4.67
N ARG A 226 -4.69 -21.59 4.93
CA ARG A 226 -5.24 -21.62 6.30
C ARG A 226 -4.77 -22.86 7.07
N ARG A 227 -4.79 -24.04 6.44
CA ARG A 227 -4.31 -25.30 7.05
C ARG A 227 -2.81 -25.30 7.26
N ALA A 228 -2.04 -24.71 6.37
CA ALA A 228 -0.57 -24.57 6.49
C ALA A 228 -0.16 -23.67 7.67
N GLY A 229 -1.04 -22.76 8.15
CA GLY A 229 -0.80 -21.97 9.34
C GLY A 229 -0.59 -20.47 9.11
N PHE A 230 -0.90 -19.93 7.93
CA PHE A 230 -0.91 -18.48 7.74
C PHE A 230 -1.91 -17.81 8.69
N GLU A 231 -1.42 -16.86 9.47
CA GLU A 231 -2.22 -16.15 10.49
C GLU A 231 -3.22 -15.19 9.88
N SER A 232 -2.85 -14.53 8.77
CA SER A 232 -3.71 -13.61 8.05
C SER A 232 -3.61 -13.82 6.54
N VAL A 233 -4.77 -13.95 5.89
CA VAL A 233 -4.89 -14.05 4.44
C VAL A 233 -5.71 -12.88 3.93
N ASN A 234 -5.11 -12.10 3.01
CA ASN A 234 -5.77 -11.03 2.30
C ASN A 234 -6.18 -11.47 0.90
N ILE A 235 -7.33 -11.01 0.44
CA ILE A 235 -7.79 -11.16 -0.95
C ILE A 235 -7.86 -9.80 -1.60
N ASP A 236 -7.19 -9.67 -2.77
CA ASP A 236 -7.23 -8.46 -3.58
C ASP A 236 -8.32 -8.57 -4.63
N LEU A 237 -9.25 -7.61 -4.66
CA LEU A 237 -10.29 -7.42 -5.65
C LEU A 237 -10.09 -6.11 -6.41
N ILE A 238 -10.57 -6.05 -7.64
CA ILE A 238 -10.56 -4.82 -8.45
C ILE A 238 -11.97 -4.54 -8.96
N TYR A 239 -12.50 -3.35 -8.65
CA TYR A 239 -13.73 -2.87 -9.25
C TYR A 239 -13.46 -1.88 -10.38
N GLY A 240 -14.40 -1.83 -11.34
CA GLY A 240 -14.28 -0.99 -12.52
C GLY A 240 -13.47 -1.62 -13.66
N LEU A 241 -13.32 -2.95 -13.67
CA LEU A 241 -12.75 -3.72 -14.77
C LEU A 241 -13.70 -3.76 -15.99
N PRO A 242 -13.20 -4.03 -17.22
CA PRO A 242 -14.04 -4.21 -18.40
C PRO A 242 -15.14 -5.25 -18.16
N LEU A 243 -16.32 -5.03 -18.72
CA LEU A 243 -17.51 -5.90 -18.66
C LEU A 243 -18.08 -6.15 -17.25
N GLN A 244 -17.48 -5.54 -16.22
CA GLN A 244 -17.94 -5.71 -14.84
C GLN A 244 -19.26 -4.97 -14.62
N THR A 245 -20.24 -5.65 -14.03
CA THR A 245 -21.54 -5.09 -13.64
C THR A 245 -21.75 -5.27 -12.14
N VAL A 246 -22.70 -4.51 -11.55
CA VAL A 246 -23.06 -4.67 -10.14
C VAL A 246 -23.50 -6.10 -9.84
N ALA A 247 -24.26 -6.73 -10.75
CA ALA A 247 -24.76 -8.08 -10.58
C ALA A 247 -23.63 -9.15 -10.61
N THR A 248 -22.66 -9.01 -11.53
CA THR A 248 -21.53 -9.97 -11.64
C THR A 248 -20.55 -9.77 -10.47
N PHE A 249 -20.20 -8.53 -10.14
CA PHE A 249 -19.30 -8.24 -9.04
C PHE A 249 -19.89 -8.64 -7.68
N SER A 250 -21.23 -8.53 -7.52
CA SER A 250 -21.90 -9.02 -6.31
C SER A 250 -21.68 -10.52 -6.08
N LYS A 251 -21.64 -11.36 -7.13
CA LYS A 251 -21.32 -12.77 -6.99
C LYS A 251 -19.88 -13.00 -6.54
N THR A 252 -18.93 -12.23 -7.07
CA THR A 252 -17.54 -12.25 -6.61
C THR A 252 -17.44 -11.87 -5.13
N LEU A 253 -18.16 -10.80 -4.71
CA LEU A 253 -18.19 -10.38 -3.31
C LEU A 253 -18.79 -11.48 -2.40
N ASP A 254 -19.89 -12.13 -2.82
CA ASP A 254 -20.52 -13.21 -2.05
C ASP A 254 -19.56 -14.40 -1.88
N ALA A 255 -18.86 -14.80 -2.94
CA ALA A 255 -17.88 -15.88 -2.89
C ALA A 255 -16.71 -15.56 -1.95
N VAL A 256 -16.21 -14.32 -1.98
CA VAL A 256 -15.12 -13.86 -1.07
C VAL A 256 -15.61 -13.78 0.37
N ILE A 257 -16.83 -13.28 0.62
CA ILE A 257 -17.43 -13.22 1.95
C ILE A 257 -17.61 -14.64 2.52
N ASP A 258 -18.02 -15.60 1.70
CA ASP A 258 -18.16 -17.00 2.10
C ASP A 258 -16.80 -17.65 2.46
N MET A 259 -15.74 -17.36 1.73
CA MET A 259 -14.37 -17.78 2.09
C MET A 259 -13.91 -17.16 3.40
N ARG A 260 -14.44 -15.99 3.78
CA ARG A 260 -14.16 -15.28 5.01
C ARG A 260 -12.66 -15.00 5.26
N PRO A 261 -11.93 -14.35 4.34
CA PRO A 261 -10.54 -13.97 4.59
C PRO A 261 -10.43 -12.96 5.74
N ASP A 262 -9.25 -12.87 6.35
CA ASP A 262 -9.01 -11.90 7.42
C ASP A 262 -9.09 -10.47 6.92
N ARG A 263 -8.62 -10.26 5.67
CA ARG A 263 -8.57 -8.94 5.00
C ARG A 263 -9.05 -9.03 3.56
N VAL A 264 -9.62 -7.94 3.08
CA VAL A 264 -9.95 -7.77 1.65
C VAL A 264 -9.53 -6.37 1.22
N ALA A 265 -8.80 -6.27 0.12
CA ALA A 265 -8.52 -5.01 -0.56
C ALA A 265 -9.40 -4.90 -1.81
N VAL A 266 -10.13 -3.79 -1.97
CA VAL A 266 -11.04 -3.55 -3.10
C VAL A 266 -10.55 -2.33 -3.89
N TYR A 267 -9.64 -2.59 -4.83
CA TYR A 267 -8.96 -1.53 -5.57
C TYR A 267 -9.81 -0.99 -6.73
N SER A 268 -9.79 0.33 -6.90
CA SER A 268 -10.33 0.97 -8.11
C SER A 268 -9.40 0.71 -9.30
N PHE A 269 -9.92 0.15 -10.39
CA PHE A 269 -9.18 0.08 -11.64
C PHE A 269 -8.87 1.47 -12.17
N ALA A 270 -7.58 1.71 -12.47
CA ALA A 270 -7.09 2.94 -13.09
C ALA A 270 -6.69 2.66 -14.53
N HIS A 271 -7.51 3.11 -15.51
CA HIS A 271 -7.17 3.01 -16.92
C HIS A 271 -6.25 4.17 -17.31
N VAL A 272 -4.96 3.90 -17.48
CA VAL A 272 -3.89 4.87 -17.80
C VAL A 272 -2.99 4.35 -18.93
N PRO A 273 -3.55 4.04 -20.13
CA PRO A 273 -2.82 3.39 -21.23
C PRO A 273 -1.66 4.22 -21.78
N TRP A 274 -1.63 5.54 -21.53
CA TRP A 274 -0.52 6.44 -21.86
C TRP A 274 0.68 6.29 -20.93
N ILE A 275 0.51 5.73 -19.71
CA ILE A 275 1.58 5.39 -18.77
C ILE A 275 1.86 3.89 -18.81
N ARG A 276 0.82 3.05 -18.96
CA ARG A 276 0.88 1.59 -18.89
C ARG A 276 0.47 0.98 -20.24
N GLY A 277 1.47 0.73 -21.09
CA GLY A 277 1.23 0.27 -22.47
C GLY A 277 0.45 -1.05 -22.61
N ASN A 278 0.49 -1.95 -21.58
CA ASN A 278 -0.32 -3.16 -21.56
C ASN A 278 -1.83 -2.88 -21.50
N GLN A 279 -2.23 -1.77 -20.88
CA GLN A 279 -3.63 -1.37 -20.77
C GLN A 279 -4.25 -0.91 -22.12
N LYS A 280 -3.44 -0.73 -23.18
CA LYS A 280 -3.94 -0.50 -24.54
C LYS A 280 -4.72 -1.70 -25.13
N ARG A 281 -4.61 -2.88 -24.51
CA ARG A 281 -5.39 -4.09 -24.87
C ARG A 281 -6.82 -4.03 -24.37
N ILE A 282 -7.10 -3.18 -23.37
CA ILE A 282 -8.42 -3.01 -22.79
C ILE A 282 -9.24 -2.10 -23.70
N ASN A 283 -10.43 -2.58 -24.09
CA ASN A 283 -11.40 -1.77 -24.83
C ASN A 283 -12.03 -0.74 -23.87
N PRO A 284 -11.83 0.59 -24.10
CA PRO A 284 -12.41 1.61 -23.24
C PRO A 284 -13.95 1.64 -23.21
N GLU A 285 -14.59 1.14 -24.26
CA GLU A 285 -16.07 1.09 -24.36
C GLU A 285 -16.70 0.02 -23.45
N GLU A 286 -15.90 -0.97 -23.03
CA GLU A 286 -16.31 -2.02 -22.10
C GLU A 286 -16.13 -1.64 -20.63
N LEU A 287 -15.50 -0.50 -20.36
CA LEU A 287 -15.33 -0.03 -18.99
C LEU A 287 -16.66 0.48 -18.43
N PRO A 288 -17.00 0.14 -17.17
CA PRO A 288 -18.22 0.61 -16.57
C PRO A 288 -18.25 2.15 -16.49
N ALA A 289 -19.42 2.72 -16.75
CA ALA A 289 -19.66 4.14 -16.56
C ALA A 289 -19.40 4.57 -15.10
N ARG A 290 -19.23 5.86 -14.86
CA ARG A 290 -18.82 6.37 -13.53
C ARG A 290 -19.83 6.05 -12.43
N ASP A 291 -21.11 6.15 -12.72
CA ASP A 291 -22.21 5.81 -11.82
C ASP A 291 -22.17 4.32 -11.46
N VAL A 292 -22.03 3.45 -12.46
CA VAL A 292 -21.86 2.00 -12.24
C VAL A 292 -20.60 1.70 -11.41
N LYS A 293 -19.49 2.38 -11.70
CA LYS A 293 -18.24 2.20 -10.94
C LYS A 293 -18.41 2.59 -9.46
N PHE A 294 -19.18 3.63 -9.20
CA PHE A 294 -19.53 4.01 -7.84
C PHE A 294 -20.43 2.99 -7.16
N GLU A 295 -21.44 2.48 -7.86
CA GLU A 295 -22.34 1.43 -7.36
C GLU A 295 -21.56 0.15 -7.03
N LEU A 296 -20.56 -0.24 -7.84
CA LEU A 296 -19.69 -1.38 -7.59
C LEU A 296 -18.97 -1.24 -6.24
N PHE A 297 -18.37 -0.06 -5.97
CA PHE A 297 -17.68 0.17 -4.71
C PHE A 297 -18.67 0.27 -3.54
N GLY A 298 -19.78 0.97 -3.70
CA GLY A 298 -20.85 1.04 -2.70
C GLY A 298 -21.37 -0.34 -2.30
N SER A 299 -21.62 -1.21 -3.30
CA SER A 299 -22.02 -2.60 -3.07
C SER A 299 -20.96 -3.38 -2.28
N ALA A 300 -19.66 -3.18 -2.57
CA ALA A 300 -18.59 -3.82 -1.79
C ALA A 300 -18.60 -3.34 -0.33
N VAL A 301 -18.69 -2.03 -0.10
CA VAL A 301 -18.76 -1.45 1.26
C VAL A 301 -19.94 -2.02 2.03
N ASP A 302 -21.15 -1.96 1.47
CA ASP A 302 -22.38 -2.40 2.14
C ASP A 302 -22.31 -3.91 2.49
N ARG A 303 -21.83 -4.75 1.56
CA ARG A 303 -21.75 -6.19 1.75
C ARG A 303 -20.68 -6.60 2.77
N PHE A 304 -19.48 -6.04 2.72
CA PHE A 304 -18.43 -6.34 3.70
C PHE A 304 -18.83 -5.85 5.10
N LEU A 305 -19.43 -4.66 5.23
CA LEU A 305 -19.94 -4.19 6.52
C LEU A 305 -21.06 -5.09 7.05
N ALA A 306 -22.01 -5.51 6.20
CA ALA A 306 -23.07 -6.44 6.57
C ALA A 306 -22.53 -7.82 6.99
N ALA A 307 -21.41 -8.26 6.39
CA ALA A 307 -20.71 -9.50 6.74
C ALA A 307 -19.84 -9.37 8.02
N GLY A 308 -19.84 -8.20 8.67
CA GLY A 308 -19.15 -7.95 9.93
C GLY A 308 -17.69 -7.50 9.78
N TYR A 309 -17.25 -7.11 8.58
CA TYR A 309 -15.94 -6.51 8.39
C TYR A 309 -15.95 -5.03 8.84
N SER A 310 -14.81 -4.53 9.25
CA SER A 310 -14.54 -3.11 9.46
C SER A 310 -13.86 -2.52 8.23
N GLN A 311 -14.28 -1.33 7.80
CA GLN A 311 -13.58 -0.60 6.72
C GLN A 311 -12.27 0.00 7.25
N ILE A 312 -11.16 -0.34 6.60
CA ILE A 312 -9.81 0.10 6.92
C ILE A 312 -9.33 1.07 5.84
N GLY A 313 -9.01 2.29 6.25
CA GLY A 313 -8.60 3.30 5.28
C GLY A 313 -9.63 3.48 4.16
N MET A 314 -9.17 3.68 2.92
CA MET A 314 -10.05 4.01 1.81
C MET A 314 -10.65 2.80 1.08
N ASP A 315 -9.95 1.68 1.03
CA ASP A 315 -10.25 0.58 0.10
C ASP A 315 -9.98 -0.83 0.67
N HIS A 316 -9.72 -0.93 1.97
CA HIS A 316 -9.52 -2.21 2.65
C HIS A 316 -10.64 -2.52 3.64
N PHE A 317 -10.82 -3.80 3.89
CA PHE A 317 -11.74 -4.33 4.89
C PHE A 317 -11.02 -5.40 5.69
N ALA A 318 -11.28 -5.46 7.01
CA ALA A 318 -10.69 -6.47 7.88
C ALA A 318 -11.70 -6.97 8.90
N LEU A 319 -11.58 -8.23 9.32
CA LEU A 319 -12.37 -8.77 10.41
C LEU A 319 -12.11 -7.99 11.70
N PRO A 320 -13.09 -7.85 12.62
CA PRO A 320 -12.93 -7.02 13.81
C PRO A 320 -11.79 -7.44 14.74
N ASN A 321 -11.40 -8.72 14.72
CA ASN A 321 -10.30 -9.27 15.50
C ASN A 321 -8.93 -9.16 14.78
N ASP A 322 -8.89 -8.68 13.54
CA ASP A 322 -7.65 -8.44 12.81
C ASP A 322 -6.93 -7.21 13.40
N GLU A 323 -5.61 -7.28 13.44
CA GLU A 323 -4.77 -6.21 13.98
C GLU A 323 -4.95 -4.85 13.28
N LEU A 324 -5.25 -4.83 11.95
CA LEU A 324 -5.53 -3.58 11.22
C LEU A 324 -6.84 -2.95 11.69
N ALA A 325 -7.88 -3.75 11.98
CA ALA A 325 -9.14 -3.25 12.48
C ALA A 325 -8.97 -2.66 13.89
N ILE A 326 -8.21 -3.36 14.74
CA ILE A 326 -7.88 -2.89 16.10
C ILE A 326 -7.06 -1.59 16.02
N ALA A 327 -6.05 -1.53 15.17
CA ALA A 327 -5.22 -0.33 14.99
C ALA A 327 -6.04 0.86 14.44
N ALA A 328 -6.93 0.62 13.49
CA ALA A 328 -7.82 1.66 12.96
C ALA A 328 -8.77 2.21 14.04
N ALA A 329 -9.33 1.33 14.89
CA ALA A 329 -10.15 1.74 16.02
C ALA A 329 -9.37 2.59 17.04
N ASN A 330 -8.12 2.22 17.30
CA ASN A 330 -7.21 2.93 18.20
C ASN A 330 -6.50 4.14 17.56
N LYS A 331 -6.71 4.40 16.25
CA LYS A 331 -6.08 5.48 15.49
C LYS A 331 -4.55 5.38 15.43
N THR A 332 -4.05 4.15 15.44
CA THR A 332 -2.62 3.82 15.36
C THR A 332 -2.23 3.17 14.04
N LEU A 333 -3.16 3.15 13.07
CA LEU A 333 -2.91 2.55 11.78
C LEU A 333 -1.88 3.36 10.99
N HIS A 334 -0.95 2.66 10.37
CA HIS A 334 0.06 3.21 9.48
C HIS A 334 -0.10 2.70 8.05
N ARG A 335 0.51 3.42 7.10
CA ARG A 335 0.61 3.02 5.71
C ARG A 335 1.97 3.39 5.14
N ASN A 336 2.56 2.46 4.40
CA ASN A 336 3.79 2.67 3.63
C ASN A 336 3.62 2.13 2.20
N PHE A 337 4.72 1.96 1.45
CA PHE A 337 4.67 1.41 0.08
C PHE A 337 4.22 -0.06 0.01
N MET A 338 4.31 -0.81 1.12
CA MET A 338 3.86 -2.20 1.20
C MET A 338 2.36 -2.33 1.54
N GLY A 339 1.71 -1.25 1.99
CA GLY A 339 0.29 -1.24 2.36
C GLY A 339 0.03 -0.73 3.77
N TYR A 340 -1.14 -1.08 4.33
CA TYR A 340 -1.47 -0.79 5.73
C TYR A 340 -0.75 -1.77 6.66
N THR A 341 -0.23 -1.25 7.77
CA THR A 341 0.52 -2.03 8.77
C THR A 341 0.32 -1.50 10.18
N THR A 342 0.51 -2.38 11.15
CA THR A 342 0.57 -2.07 12.58
C THR A 342 2.02 -2.05 13.10
N LYS A 343 2.99 -2.35 12.25
CA LYS A 343 4.41 -2.45 12.56
C LYS A 343 5.24 -1.37 11.83
N PRO A 344 4.96 -0.07 12.04
CA PRO A 344 5.73 0.95 11.37
C PRO A 344 7.16 0.92 11.92
N ALA A 345 8.11 0.58 11.07
CA ALA A 345 9.51 0.86 11.35
C ALA A 345 9.83 2.32 11.00
N THR A 346 10.86 2.87 11.61
CA THR A 346 11.33 4.23 11.31
C THR A 346 11.81 4.35 9.88
N ASP A 347 12.42 3.26 9.36
CA ASP A 347 12.95 3.18 8.00
C ASP A 347 12.47 1.92 7.30
N MET A 348 12.17 2.05 6.01
CA MET A 348 11.81 0.96 5.11
C MET A 348 12.83 0.89 3.98
N PHE A 349 13.53 -0.23 3.88
CA PHE A 349 14.50 -0.49 2.81
C PHE A 349 13.86 -1.31 1.70
N GLY A 350 13.98 -0.81 0.46
CA GLY A 350 13.55 -1.52 -0.74
C GLY A 350 14.73 -2.11 -1.48
N VAL A 351 14.73 -3.41 -1.72
CA VAL A 351 15.77 -4.16 -2.44
C VAL A 351 15.21 -4.74 -3.73
N GLY A 352 16.02 -4.75 -4.76
CA GLY A 352 15.65 -5.26 -6.08
C GLY A 352 15.28 -4.16 -7.07
N VAL A 353 15.17 -4.54 -8.33
CA VAL A 353 14.83 -3.63 -9.43
C VAL A 353 13.54 -2.87 -9.16
N SER A 354 13.53 -1.55 -9.40
CA SER A 354 12.41 -0.64 -9.16
C SER A 354 11.93 -0.45 -7.71
N ALA A 355 12.48 -1.17 -6.75
CA ALA A 355 12.10 -1.06 -5.34
C ALA A 355 12.24 0.38 -4.84
N ILE A 356 11.38 0.77 -3.89
CA ILE A 356 11.41 2.08 -3.26
C ILE A 356 11.68 1.88 -1.77
N GLY A 357 12.65 2.63 -1.24
CA GLY A 357 12.93 2.78 0.18
C GLY A 357 12.44 4.12 0.71
N ASP A 358 12.19 4.17 2.02
CA ASP A 358 11.81 5.36 2.80
C ASP A 358 12.74 5.42 4.01
N VAL A 359 13.79 6.23 3.91
CA VAL A 359 14.94 6.17 4.83
C VAL A 359 15.28 7.57 5.31
N ARG A 360 15.19 7.80 6.63
CA ARG A 360 15.60 9.05 7.30
C ARG A 360 15.13 10.31 6.58
N GLY A 361 13.83 10.36 6.27
CA GLY A 361 13.23 11.52 5.61
C GLY A 361 13.64 11.66 4.14
N SER A 362 13.95 10.56 3.48
CA SER A 362 14.15 10.52 2.04
C SER A 362 13.51 9.30 1.41
N PHE A 363 13.15 9.42 0.14
CA PHE A 363 12.76 8.30 -0.70
C PHE A 363 13.88 7.98 -1.70
N ALA A 364 14.19 6.70 -1.86
CA ALA A 364 15.15 6.21 -2.82
C ALA A 364 14.50 5.14 -3.70
N GLN A 365 14.59 5.26 -5.02
CA GLN A 365 14.06 4.28 -5.96
C GLN A 365 15.19 3.68 -6.80
N ASN A 366 15.23 2.35 -6.84
CA ASN A 366 16.15 1.59 -7.67
C ASN A 366 15.81 1.71 -9.17
N VAL A 367 16.84 1.51 -10.00
CA VAL A 367 16.68 1.44 -11.47
C VAL A 367 15.65 0.39 -11.86
N LYS A 368 14.91 0.67 -12.95
CA LYS A 368 13.84 -0.21 -13.44
C LYS A 368 14.32 -1.27 -14.43
N LYS A 369 15.53 -1.12 -15.00
CA LYS A 369 16.03 -1.99 -16.04
C LYS A 369 16.96 -3.04 -15.44
N LEU A 370 16.69 -4.34 -15.66
CA LEU A 370 17.53 -5.42 -15.12
C LEU A 370 19.01 -5.28 -15.50
N SER A 371 19.30 -4.94 -16.76
CA SER A 371 20.69 -4.77 -17.20
C SER A 371 21.41 -3.62 -16.48
N SER A 372 20.72 -2.52 -16.21
CA SER A 372 21.27 -1.40 -15.42
C SER A 372 21.45 -1.80 -13.95
N TYR A 373 20.49 -2.54 -13.40
CA TYR A 373 20.57 -3.08 -12.02
C TYR A 373 21.81 -3.94 -11.83
N TYR A 374 22.06 -4.88 -12.76
CA TYR A 374 23.24 -5.73 -12.72
C TYR A 374 24.54 -4.94 -12.88
N ALA A 375 24.62 -4.06 -13.89
CA ALA A 375 25.82 -3.28 -14.16
C ALA A 375 26.20 -2.35 -12.97
N THR A 376 25.20 -1.78 -12.30
CA THR A 376 25.45 -0.93 -11.14
C THR A 376 25.99 -1.74 -9.96
N LEU A 377 25.38 -2.88 -9.65
CA LEU A 377 25.86 -3.77 -8.59
C LEU A 377 27.22 -4.41 -8.91
N ASP A 378 27.52 -4.69 -10.18
CA ASP A 378 28.86 -5.16 -10.61
C ASP A 378 29.94 -4.09 -10.37
N SER A 379 29.56 -2.80 -10.39
CA SER A 379 30.47 -1.70 -10.04
C SER A 379 30.59 -1.43 -8.54
N GLY A 380 29.94 -2.22 -7.70
CA GLY A 380 29.94 -2.08 -6.24
C GLY A 380 29.08 -0.90 -5.73
N LYS A 381 28.11 -0.44 -6.52
CA LYS A 381 27.24 0.70 -6.20
C LYS A 381 25.82 0.29 -5.95
N PHE A 382 25.08 1.07 -5.11
CA PHE A 382 23.64 0.93 -4.98
C PHE A 382 22.93 1.35 -6.27
N PRO A 383 21.92 0.59 -6.70
CA PRO A 383 21.27 0.81 -8.00
C PRO A 383 20.21 1.93 -7.95
N ILE A 384 20.50 3.05 -7.31
CA ILE A 384 19.60 4.18 -7.16
C ILE A 384 19.46 4.93 -8.49
N GLU A 385 18.22 5.10 -8.97
CA GLU A 385 17.87 5.84 -10.18
C GLU A 385 17.44 7.28 -9.84
N ARG A 386 16.64 7.42 -8.80
CA ARG A 386 16.04 8.69 -8.39
C ARG A 386 15.52 8.62 -6.96
N GLY A 387 15.21 9.76 -6.40
CA GLY A 387 14.62 9.82 -5.07
C GLY A 387 14.12 11.21 -4.72
N TYR A 388 13.90 11.43 -3.45
CA TYR A 388 13.45 12.72 -2.94
C TYR A 388 13.93 12.91 -1.49
N LEU A 389 14.49 14.08 -1.19
CA LEU A 389 14.84 14.48 0.17
C LEU A 389 13.74 15.40 0.72
N LEU A 390 13.10 14.98 1.82
CA LEU A 390 12.03 15.74 2.45
C LEU A 390 12.61 16.97 3.18
N ASP A 391 11.95 18.12 2.98
CA ASP A 391 12.18 19.26 3.85
C ASP A 391 11.25 19.26 5.07
N ALA A 392 11.37 20.24 5.95
CA ALA A 392 10.58 20.31 7.18
C ALA A 392 9.06 20.42 6.91
N ASP A 393 8.65 21.17 5.88
CA ASP A 393 7.24 21.27 5.48
C ASP A 393 6.70 19.95 4.94
N ASP A 394 7.51 19.20 4.18
CA ASP A 394 7.15 17.86 3.71
C ASP A 394 6.88 16.91 4.87
N VAL A 395 7.73 16.91 5.87
CA VAL A 395 7.59 16.04 7.06
C VAL A 395 6.28 16.34 7.79
N ILE A 396 5.94 17.61 7.97
CA ILE A 396 4.69 18.04 8.61
C ILE A 396 3.48 17.60 7.78
N ARG A 397 3.48 17.92 6.48
CA ARG A 397 2.37 17.58 5.56
C ARG A 397 2.19 16.07 5.40
N ARG A 398 3.31 15.33 5.32
CA ARG A 398 3.31 13.87 5.30
C ARG A 398 2.59 13.31 6.53
N HIS A 399 2.90 13.82 7.71
CA HIS A 399 2.25 13.37 8.94
C HIS A 399 0.74 13.65 8.91
N VAL A 400 0.33 14.87 8.55
CA VAL A 400 -1.09 15.25 8.41
C VAL A 400 -1.84 14.35 7.41
N ILE A 401 -1.28 14.16 6.22
CA ILE A 401 -1.88 13.32 5.17
C ILE A 401 -1.97 11.86 5.62
N THR A 402 -0.93 11.33 6.26
CA THR A 402 -0.91 9.95 6.75
C THR A 402 -1.97 9.72 7.84
N GLN A 403 -2.09 10.64 8.82
CA GLN A 403 -3.11 10.54 9.86
C GLN A 403 -4.53 10.56 9.29
N LEU A 404 -4.80 11.46 8.37
CA LEU A 404 -6.11 11.54 7.70
C LEU A 404 -6.40 10.29 6.86
N MET A 405 -5.44 9.83 6.05
CA MET A 405 -5.60 8.66 5.16
C MET A 405 -5.78 7.35 5.92
N CYS A 406 -5.10 7.18 7.04
CA CYS A 406 -5.13 5.94 7.82
C CYS A 406 -6.22 5.94 8.89
N ASN A 407 -6.36 7.05 9.62
CA ASN A 407 -7.12 7.10 10.87
C ASN A 407 -8.40 7.95 10.76
N PHE A 408 -8.64 8.65 9.65
CA PHE A 408 -9.78 9.56 9.45
C PHE A 408 -9.91 10.62 10.56
N HIS A 409 -8.80 10.86 11.24
CA HIS A 409 -8.69 11.74 12.38
C HIS A 409 -7.32 12.39 12.39
N LEU A 410 -7.27 13.67 12.78
CA LEU A 410 -6.04 14.43 12.99
C LEU A 410 -6.15 15.19 14.30
N ASP A 411 -5.31 14.89 15.27
CA ASP A 411 -5.18 15.65 16.53
C ASP A 411 -4.29 16.87 16.27
N ARG A 412 -4.88 18.08 16.39
CA ARG A 412 -4.17 19.34 16.12
C ARG A 412 -3.11 19.63 17.18
N ARG A 413 -3.40 19.29 18.45
CA ARG A 413 -2.47 19.52 19.56
C ARG A 413 -1.26 18.59 19.48
N GLU A 414 -1.45 17.37 18.97
CA GLU A 414 -0.32 16.46 18.71
C GLU A 414 0.61 17.05 17.65
N ILE A 415 0.07 17.56 16.55
CA ILE A 415 0.84 18.23 15.50
C ILE A 415 1.62 19.42 16.06
N GLU A 416 0.95 20.29 16.83
CA GLU A 416 1.56 21.48 17.42
C GLU A 416 2.74 21.14 18.36
N ARG A 417 2.55 20.12 19.21
CA ARG A 417 3.61 19.66 20.14
C ARG A 417 4.76 19.01 19.39
N ARG A 418 4.46 18.18 18.37
CA ARG A 418 5.46 17.41 17.64
C ARG A 418 6.34 18.29 16.75
N PHE A 419 5.74 19.27 16.08
CA PHE A 419 6.43 20.07 15.07
C PHE A 419 6.69 21.51 15.51
N HIS A 420 6.31 21.89 16.73
CA HIS A 420 6.49 23.23 17.30
C HIS A 420 5.90 24.33 16.40
N ILE A 421 4.72 24.10 15.85
CA ILE A 421 3.94 25.03 15.02
C ILE A 421 2.62 25.39 15.69
N ARG A 422 1.98 26.45 15.21
CA ARG A 422 0.57 26.75 15.50
C ARG A 422 -0.26 26.27 14.32
N PHE A 423 -1.08 25.23 14.53
CA PHE A 423 -1.77 24.52 13.44
C PHE A 423 -2.63 25.45 12.59
N ASP A 424 -3.42 26.34 13.21
CA ASP A 424 -4.32 27.25 12.52
C ASP A 424 -3.59 28.31 11.70
N GLU A 425 -2.44 28.76 12.14
CA GLU A 425 -1.62 29.72 11.42
C GLU A 425 -0.87 29.04 10.26
N TYR A 426 -0.31 27.86 10.52
CA TYR A 426 0.47 27.11 9.53
C TYR A 426 -0.39 26.64 8.35
N PHE A 427 -1.60 26.16 8.63
CA PHE A 427 -2.55 25.63 7.64
C PHE A 427 -3.74 26.56 7.37
N ALA A 428 -3.57 27.87 7.58
CA ALA A 428 -4.65 28.86 7.44
C ALA A 428 -5.32 28.81 6.05
N VAL A 429 -4.53 28.63 4.98
CA VAL A 429 -5.04 28.56 3.60
C VAL A 429 -5.80 27.27 3.38
N GLU A 430 -5.27 26.14 3.84
CA GLU A 430 -5.88 24.82 3.73
C GLU A 430 -7.21 24.76 4.51
N LEU A 431 -7.23 25.29 5.71
CA LEU A 431 -8.43 25.33 6.56
C LEU A 431 -9.52 26.20 5.94
N ALA A 432 -9.17 27.35 5.38
CA ALA A 432 -10.11 28.22 4.67
C ALA A 432 -10.72 27.53 3.44
N GLU A 433 -9.91 26.80 2.67
CA GLU A 433 -10.36 26.00 1.53
C GLU A 433 -11.32 24.88 1.95
N LEU A 434 -10.97 24.14 3.02
CA LEU A 434 -11.79 23.05 3.55
C LEU A 434 -13.10 23.53 4.17
N ALA A 435 -13.18 24.76 4.66
CA ALA A 435 -14.36 25.37 5.29
C ALA A 435 -15.21 26.23 4.33
N GLY A 436 -14.84 26.38 3.07
CA GLY A 436 -15.55 27.20 2.08
C GLY A 436 -16.98 26.70 1.79
N PRO A 437 -17.80 27.48 1.04
CA PRO A 437 -19.23 27.19 0.85
C PRO A 437 -19.50 25.91 0.05
N GLU A 438 -18.56 25.48 -0.77
CA GLU A 438 -18.66 24.29 -1.63
C GLU A 438 -17.60 23.22 -1.27
N SER A 439 -17.23 23.14 -0.01
CA SER A 439 -16.12 22.39 0.52
C SER A 439 -16.52 21.04 1.14
N PRO A 440 -15.54 20.21 1.53
CA PRO A 440 -15.81 18.99 2.30
C PRO A 440 -16.57 19.24 3.61
N VAL A 441 -16.37 20.38 4.30
CA VAL A 441 -17.11 20.72 5.53
C VAL A 441 -18.56 21.03 5.20
N ALA A 442 -18.82 21.88 4.18
CA ALA A 442 -20.17 22.21 3.77
C ALA A 442 -21.00 20.99 3.34
N HIS A 443 -20.35 20.00 2.74
CA HIS A 443 -20.97 18.73 2.34
C HIS A 443 -21.02 17.69 3.48
N GLY A 444 -20.49 18.02 4.66
CA GLY A 444 -20.43 17.14 5.82
C GLY A 444 -19.52 15.93 5.65
N PHE A 445 -18.47 16.05 4.85
CA PHE A 445 -17.43 15.03 4.65
C PHE A 445 -16.23 15.23 5.58
N LEU A 446 -16.13 16.40 6.19
CA LEU A 446 -15.10 16.77 7.16
C LEU A 446 -15.71 17.62 8.27
N GLU A 447 -15.30 17.39 9.50
CA GLU A 447 -15.57 18.21 10.67
C GLU A 447 -14.26 18.84 11.14
N ILE A 448 -14.25 20.16 11.25
CA ILE A 448 -13.13 20.95 11.78
C ILE A 448 -13.51 21.42 13.19
N GLY A 449 -13.01 20.71 14.20
CA GLY A 449 -13.17 21.07 15.61
C GLY A 449 -11.98 21.87 16.15
N PRO A 450 -12.09 22.39 17.39
CA PRO A 450 -11.00 23.13 18.03
C PRO A 450 -9.75 22.27 18.26
N ASP A 451 -9.92 20.99 18.53
CA ASP A 451 -8.82 20.10 18.89
C ASP A 451 -8.46 19.09 17.77
N ALA A 452 -9.38 18.83 16.84
CA ALA A 452 -9.18 17.80 15.83
C ALA A 452 -9.95 18.05 14.52
N LEU A 453 -9.42 17.50 13.43
CA LEU A 453 -10.15 17.25 12.20
C LEU A 453 -10.66 15.81 12.23
N ARG A 454 -11.95 15.60 11.85
CA ARG A 454 -12.57 14.28 11.80
C ARG A 454 -13.26 14.06 10.46
N VAL A 455 -13.07 12.89 9.90
CA VAL A 455 -13.73 12.48 8.65
C VAL A 455 -14.83 11.47 9.02
N PRO A 456 -16.11 11.87 8.99
CA PRO A 456 -17.23 10.98 9.30
C PRO A 456 -17.38 9.89 8.24
N GLY A 457 -18.16 8.84 8.53
CA GLY A 457 -18.29 7.67 7.65
C GLY A 457 -18.53 7.98 6.18
N ARG A 458 -19.45 8.92 5.88
CA ARG A 458 -19.73 9.39 4.50
C ARG A 458 -18.58 10.16 3.84
N GLY A 459 -17.68 10.73 4.63
CA GLY A 459 -16.49 11.45 4.14
C GLY A 459 -15.34 10.54 3.75
N ARG A 460 -15.33 9.28 4.21
CA ARG A 460 -14.22 8.33 3.95
C ARG A 460 -13.98 8.08 2.46
N LEU A 461 -15.03 8.05 1.66
CA LEU A 461 -14.95 7.95 0.20
C LEU A 461 -14.14 9.10 -0.41
N PHE A 462 -14.19 10.29 0.20
CA PHE A 462 -13.56 11.51 -0.27
C PHE A 462 -12.23 11.84 0.44
N ILE A 463 -11.68 10.88 1.21
CA ILE A 463 -10.46 11.13 1.99
C ILE A 463 -9.29 11.61 1.14
N ARG A 464 -9.13 11.07 -0.08
CA ARG A 464 -8.09 11.52 -1.02
C ARG A 464 -8.26 13.00 -1.36
N ASN A 465 -9.50 13.45 -1.61
CA ASN A 465 -9.79 14.84 -1.93
C ASN A 465 -9.49 15.78 -0.74
N ILE A 466 -9.80 15.34 0.48
CA ILE A 466 -9.46 16.09 1.70
C ILE A 466 -7.95 16.20 1.84
N CYS A 467 -7.21 15.09 1.68
CA CYS A 467 -5.75 15.08 1.76
C CYS A 467 -5.08 15.91 0.66
N MET A 468 -5.67 15.99 -0.54
CA MET A 468 -5.15 16.81 -1.65
C MET A 468 -5.08 18.31 -1.28
N THR A 469 -5.90 18.80 -0.35
CA THR A 469 -5.82 20.17 0.11
C THR A 469 -4.50 20.46 0.84
N PHE A 470 -3.96 19.46 1.57
CA PHE A 470 -2.68 19.57 2.26
C PHE A 470 -1.46 19.30 1.37
N ASP A 471 -1.67 18.90 0.11
CA ASP A 471 -0.59 18.59 -0.83
C ASP A 471 -0.09 19.85 -1.54
N ARG A 472 1.06 20.38 -1.09
CA ARG A 472 1.64 21.59 -1.68
C ARG A 472 2.06 21.44 -3.15
N TYR A 473 2.39 20.20 -3.59
CA TYR A 473 2.84 19.96 -4.96
C TYR A 473 1.68 20.04 -5.97
N LEU A 474 0.48 19.63 -5.57
CA LEU A 474 -0.70 19.76 -6.41
C LEU A 474 -1.14 21.22 -6.62
N ARG A 475 -0.86 22.12 -5.65
CA ARG A 475 -1.21 23.55 -5.76
C ARG A 475 -0.40 24.27 -6.83
N ASN A 476 0.84 23.84 -7.05
CA ASN A 476 1.82 24.55 -7.87
C ASN A 476 2.06 23.90 -9.23
N LYS A 477 1.37 22.80 -9.55
CA LYS A 477 1.59 22.07 -10.80
C LYS A 477 0.33 21.94 -11.64
N VAL A 478 0.48 22.30 -12.90
CA VAL A 478 -0.47 21.95 -13.96
C VAL A 478 0.12 20.80 -14.75
N PHE A 479 -0.60 19.69 -14.81
CA PHE A 479 -0.17 18.53 -15.59
C PHE A 479 -0.81 18.56 -16.96
N ASP A 480 -0.02 18.48 -18.03
CA ASP A 480 -0.51 18.43 -19.41
C ASP A 480 -1.37 17.16 -19.66
N LYS A 481 -1.08 16.10 -18.92
CA LYS A 481 -1.83 14.83 -18.94
C LYS A 481 -2.05 14.33 -17.51
N PRO A 482 -3.17 13.64 -17.24
CA PRO A 482 -3.38 13.06 -15.92
C PRO A 482 -2.25 12.09 -15.55
N VAL A 483 -1.55 12.36 -14.45
CA VAL A 483 -0.49 11.49 -13.89
C VAL A 483 -1.00 10.59 -12.77
N PHE A 484 -2.22 10.87 -12.29
CA PHE A 484 -2.89 10.12 -11.26
C PHE A 484 -4.21 9.52 -11.77
N SER A 485 -4.62 8.41 -11.15
CA SER A 485 -5.96 7.89 -11.31
C SER A 485 -7.00 8.84 -10.71
N ARG A 486 -8.26 8.70 -11.12
CA ARG A 486 -9.37 9.45 -10.51
C ARG A 486 -9.54 9.03 -9.03
N THR A 487 -10.11 9.94 -8.24
CA THR A 487 -10.24 9.75 -6.79
C THR A 487 -11.39 8.83 -6.40
N ILE A 488 -12.35 8.64 -7.30
CA ILE A 488 -13.52 7.78 -7.11
C ILE A 488 -13.58 6.71 -8.19
#